data_1ac2abb5135b06e4d6d0830527096039
#
_entry.id   1ac2abb5135b06e4d6d0830527096039
#
_cell.length_a   1.000
_cell.length_b   1.000
_cell.length_c   1.000
_cell.angle_alpha   90.00
_cell.angle_beta   90.00
_cell.angle_gamma   90.00
#
_symmetry.space_group_name_H-M   'P 1'
#
loop_
_entity.id
_entity.type
_entity.pdbx_description
1 polymer ?
#
loop_
_entity_poly.entity_id
_entity_poly.type
_entity_poly.pdbx_seq_one_letter_code
_entity_poly.pdbx_strand_id
1 'polypeptide(L)'
;MKRLFGVALIFSSLALVLTGCSLFEFGVVQRAAWRHQAEAQCMASSNIHATAYITPMSEIDGRGGCGADHPFKIHAFSDGAVELSEPAELNCPMTAAVEDWLTRVVQPTAQTFYGQKVIGLKLLGTYNCRSIARTSYMSEHSYMNAVDVGGFRFADGHDIVIARDWNSPDPTIRQFLRVVGDESCQIFNTVLGPDYNSDHYNHFHLDLAARFRTHKRVCKGGGLKDPQRGYSLPVFTSSIKPKMPPFGTGEDQPMPPPIASGTGSLTPLPPTASGYASQTEFEGEAEDDH
;
A
#
# COMPACT_ATOMS: atom_id res chain seq x y z
N MET A 1 40.95 24.78 55.24
CA MET A 1 40.84 23.52 54.48
C MET A 1 39.49 22.83 54.52
N LYS A 2 38.70 22.90 55.60
CA LYS A 2 37.36 22.21 55.68
C LYS A 2 36.25 22.81 54.80
N ARG A 3 36.34 24.05 54.32
CA ARG A 3 35.27 24.70 53.46
C ARG A 3 35.43 24.42 51.96
N LEU A 4 36.62 24.06 51.49
CA LEU A 4 36.84 23.73 50.08
C LEU A 4 36.35 22.32 49.69
N PHE A 5 36.33 21.38 50.64
CA PHE A 5 35.81 20.02 50.42
C PHE A 5 34.29 19.97 50.27
N GLY A 6 33.56 20.88 50.94
CA GLY A 6 32.08 20.92 50.85
C GLY A 6 31.59 21.42 49.50
N VAL A 7 32.27 22.38 48.90
CA VAL A 7 31.90 22.94 47.59
C VAL A 7 32.17 21.94 46.45
N ALA A 8 33.28 21.20 46.50
CA ALA A 8 33.60 20.18 45.50
C ALA A 8 32.60 19.01 45.46
N LEU A 9 32.07 18.60 46.63
CA LEU A 9 31.03 17.55 46.71
C LEU A 9 29.68 18.00 46.17
N ILE A 10 29.29 19.27 46.32
CA ILE A 10 28.02 19.80 45.80
C ILE A 10 28.07 19.91 44.28
N PHE A 11 29.21 20.33 43.72
CA PHE A 11 29.37 20.38 42.26
C PHE A 11 29.40 18.99 41.62
N SER A 12 30.00 17.99 42.29
CA SER A 12 30.05 16.62 41.82
C SER A 12 28.68 15.96 41.82
N SER A 13 27.84 16.21 42.86
CA SER A 13 26.48 15.68 42.93
C SER A 13 25.53 16.38 41.93
N LEU A 14 25.72 17.67 41.65
CA LEU A 14 24.93 18.39 40.65
C LEU A 14 25.26 17.94 39.22
N ALA A 15 26.52 17.63 38.92
CA ALA A 15 26.93 17.09 37.62
C ALA A 15 26.33 15.68 37.37
N LEU A 16 26.19 14.83 38.40
CA LEU A 16 25.57 13.52 38.28
C LEU A 16 24.04 13.61 37.98
N VAL A 17 23.37 14.62 38.51
CA VAL A 17 21.95 14.81 38.27
C VAL A 17 21.67 15.31 36.84
N LEU A 18 22.57 16.08 36.24
CA LEU A 18 22.43 16.58 34.89
C LEU A 18 22.73 15.51 33.81
N THR A 19 23.49 14.49 34.09
CA THR A 19 23.74 13.37 33.17
C THR A 19 22.70 12.26 33.27
N GLY A 20 21.84 12.27 34.29
CA GLY A 20 20.80 11.26 34.48
C GLY A 20 19.50 11.44 33.66
N CYS A 21 19.32 12.60 33.04
CA CYS A 21 18.08 12.86 32.28
C CYS A 21 18.04 12.32 30.86
N SER A 22 19.13 11.76 30.33
CA SER A 22 19.17 11.21 28.97
C SER A 22 18.96 9.69 28.87
N LEU A 23 18.67 9.01 30.00
CA LEU A 23 18.51 7.55 30.01
C LEU A 23 17.06 7.05 29.95
N PHE A 24 16.09 7.93 29.88
CA PHE A 24 14.68 7.60 29.65
C PHE A 24 14.14 8.22 28.36
N GLU A 25 14.86 8.05 27.27
CA GLU A 25 14.17 8.01 25.98
C GLU A 25 13.39 6.70 25.97
N PHE A 26 12.12 6.76 26.34
CA PHE A 26 11.15 5.76 25.96
C PHE A 26 11.24 5.71 24.43
N GLY A 27 11.89 4.67 23.90
CA GLY A 27 12.08 4.53 22.48
C GLY A 27 10.71 4.54 21.79
N VAL A 28 10.35 5.68 21.26
CA VAL A 28 9.19 5.78 20.35
C VAL A 28 9.52 4.84 19.20
N VAL A 29 8.71 3.81 19.01
CA VAL A 29 8.86 2.91 17.88
C VAL A 29 8.67 3.75 16.62
N GLN A 30 9.77 4.01 15.92
CA GLN A 30 9.77 4.80 14.69
C GLN A 30 9.60 3.89 13.48
N ARG A 31 9.02 4.44 12.41
CA ARG A 31 9.02 3.78 11.10
C ARG A 31 10.45 3.49 10.66
N ALA A 32 10.67 2.35 10.01
CA ALA A 32 11.98 2.00 9.48
C ALA A 32 12.43 3.04 8.43
N ALA A 33 13.67 3.49 8.49
CA ALA A 33 14.22 4.57 7.66
C ALA A 33 14.02 4.37 6.13
N TRP A 34 14.03 3.12 5.67
CA TRP A 34 13.78 2.82 4.26
C TRP A 34 12.40 3.23 3.76
N ARG A 35 11.38 3.33 4.65
CA ARG A 35 10.02 3.76 4.28
C ARG A 35 10.01 5.24 3.92
N HIS A 36 10.64 6.07 4.73
CA HIS A 36 10.83 7.50 4.45
C HIS A 36 11.56 7.72 3.13
N GLN A 37 12.62 6.94 2.88
CA GLN A 37 13.38 7.01 1.63
C GLN A 37 12.54 6.60 0.42
N ALA A 38 11.75 5.53 0.53
CA ALA A 38 10.90 5.05 -0.55
C ALA A 38 9.80 6.07 -0.90
N GLU A 39 9.18 6.68 0.12
CA GLU A 39 8.18 7.73 -0.09
C GLU A 39 8.79 8.99 -0.72
N ALA A 40 9.93 9.45 -0.22
CA ALA A 40 10.63 10.60 -0.78
C ALA A 40 11.05 10.37 -2.25
N GLN A 41 11.56 9.18 -2.58
CA GLN A 41 11.89 8.80 -3.96
C GLN A 41 10.66 8.75 -4.87
N CYS A 42 9.55 8.22 -4.35
CA CYS A 42 8.29 8.18 -5.09
C CYS A 42 7.80 9.60 -5.42
N MET A 43 7.80 10.49 -4.45
CA MET A 43 7.41 11.90 -4.65
C MET A 43 8.32 12.61 -5.66
N ALA A 44 9.64 12.36 -5.58
CA ALA A 44 10.60 12.95 -6.51
C ALA A 44 10.47 12.41 -7.95
N SER A 45 9.97 11.19 -8.13
CA SER A 45 9.76 10.59 -9.46
C SER A 45 8.57 11.17 -10.23
N SER A 46 7.70 11.92 -9.55
CA SER A 46 6.45 12.50 -10.09
C SER A 46 5.51 11.47 -10.74
N ASN A 47 5.64 10.19 -10.36
CA ASN A 47 4.79 9.12 -10.90
C ASN A 47 3.35 9.22 -10.37
N ILE A 48 3.19 9.81 -9.18
CA ILE A 48 1.88 10.10 -8.58
C ILE A 48 1.80 11.58 -8.28
N HIS A 49 0.72 12.22 -8.70
CA HIS A 49 0.42 13.62 -8.45
C HIS A 49 -1.05 13.80 -8.10
N ALA A 50 -1.39 14.93 -7.52
CA ALA A 50 -2.76 15.26 -7.18
C ALA A 50 -3.64 15.33 -8.44
N THR A 51 -4.81 14.70 -8.38
CA THR A 51 -5.86 14.76 -9.41
C THR A 51 -7.21 15.02 -8.75
N ALA A 52 -8.29 15.00 -9.53
CA ALA A 52 -9.64 15.04 -8.96
C ALA A 52 -9.96 13.80 -8.09
N TYR A 53 -9.23 12.70 -8.28
CA TYR A 53 -9.48 11.40 -7.64
C TYR A 53 -8.40 11.00 -6.64
N ILE A 54 -7.21 11.61 -6.68
CA ILE A 54 -6.06 11.34 -5.82
C ILE A 54 -5.69 12.63 -5.09
N THR A 55 -5.96 12.69 -3.80
CA THR A 55 -5.75 13.88 -2.97
C THR A 55 -4.63 13.64 -1.97
N PRO A 56 -3.56 14.46 -1.94
CA PRO A 56 -2.55 14.40 -0.90
C PRO A 56 -3.17 14.63 0.48
N MET A 57 -2.68 13.88 1.46
CA MET A 57 -3.03 14.04 2.86
C MET A 57 -1.83 14.58 3.64
N SER A 58 -2.09 15.13 4.83
CA SER A 58 -1.02 15.42 5.79
C SER A 58 -0.34 14.15 6.25
N GLU A 59 0.94 14.26 6.60
CA GLU A 59 1.68 13.18 7.27
C GLU A 59 0.86 12.58 8.42
N ILE A 60 0.88 11.26 8.54
CA ILE A 60 0.34 10.55 9.68
C ILE A 60 1.49 9.90 10.42
N ASP A 61 1.75 10.36 11.64
CA ASP A 61 2.73 9.81 12.58
C ASP A 61 2.00 9.24 13.81
N GLY A 62 1.50 8.02 13.66
CA GLY A 62 0.72 7.33 14.66
C GLY A 62 1.57 6.53 15.65
N ARG A 63 0.92 6.04 16.71
CA ARG A 63 1.56 5.19 17.71
C ARG A 63 2.19 3.95 17.06
N GLY A 64 3.36 3.52 17.56
CA GLY A 64 4.05 2.32 17.06
C GLY A 64 4.62 2.48 15.66
N GLY A 65 4.80 3.73 15.19
CA GLY A 65 5.29 4.05 13.87
C GLY A 65 4.26 3.88 12.75
N CYS A 66 2.96 3.80 13.09
CA CYS A 66 1.90 3.74 12.08
C CYS A 66 1.82 5.03 11.25
N GLY A 67 1.37 4.91 10.01
CA GLY A 67 1.16 6.03 9.08
C GLY A 67 2.20 6.11 7.97
N ALA A 68 2.27 7.27 7.31
CA ALA A 68 3.13 7.55 6.18
C ALA A 68 3.49 9.03 6.12
N ASP A 69 4.60 9.37 5.45
CA ASP A 69 5.07 10.76 5.30
C ASP A 69 4.25 11.48 4.21
N HIS A 70 3.94 10.76 3.13
CA HIS A 70 3.24 11.28 1.95
C HIS A 70 2.05 10.38 1.60
N PRO A 71 1.00 10.34 2.46
CA PRO A 71 -0.19 9.57 2.17
C PRO A 71 -1.10 10.29 1.18
N PHE A 72 -1.88 9.48 0.46
CA PHE A 72 -2.92 9.94 -0.45
C PHE A 72 -4.26 9.32 -0.06
N LYS A 73 -5.33 10.10 -0.24
CA LYS A 73 -6.70 9.62 -0.27
C LYS A 73 -7.14 9.44 -1.72
N ILE A 74 -7.50 8.22 -2.08
CA ILE A 74 -7.80 7.83 -3.46
C ILE A 74 -9.27 7.41 -3.56
N HIS A 75 -9.99 7.98 -4.49
CA HIS A 75 -11.39 7.61 -4.82
C HIS A 75 -11.47 6.78 -6.09
N ALA A 76 -10.54 7.00 -7.03
CA ALA A 76 -10.43 6.22 -8.26
C ALA A 76 -8.98 6.25 -8.78
N PHE A 77 -8.61 5.25 -9.56
CA PHE A 77 -7.36 5.16 -10.31
C PHE A 77 -7.58 5.45 -11.79
N SER A 78 -6.48 5.55 -12.56
CA SER A 78 -6.48 5.72 -14.02
C SER A 78 -7.36 6.91 -14.44
N ASP A 79 -7.15 8.08 -13.80
CA ASP A 79 -7.89 9.34 -14.01
C ASP A 79 -9.43 9.18 -13.92
N GLY A 80 -9.88 8.38 -12.96
CA GLY A 80 -11.31 8.15 -12.71
C GLY A 80 -11.90 6.94 -13.46
N ALA A 81 -11.10 6.27 -14.31
CA ALA A 81 -11.60 5.14 -15.08
C ALA A 81 -11.83 3.86 -14.25
N VAL A 82 -11.21 3.78 -13.06
CA VAL A 82 -11.38 2.64 -12.13
C VAL A 82 -11.76 3.18 -10.76
N GLU A 83 -13.03 3.15 -10.45
CA GLU A 83 -13.60 3.60 -9.18
C GLU A 83 -13.29 2.62 -8.05
N LEU A 84 -13.20 3.12 -6.82
CA LEU A 84 -13.05 2.29 -5.63
C LEU A 84 -14.39 2.21 -4.89
N SER A 85 -14.74 1.04 -4.34
CA SER A 85 -15.96 0.86 -3.55
C SER A 85 -15.99 1.75 -2.30
N GLU A 86 -14.81 2.10 -1.78
CA GLU A 86 -14.58 3.03 -0.69
C GLU A 86 -13.25 3.75 -0.91
N PRO A 87 -13.06 4.97 -0.37
CA PRO A 87 -11.80 5.68 -0.50
C PRO A 87 -10.64 4.91 0.14
N ALA A 88 -9.54 4.77 -0.60
CA ALA A 88 -8.31 4.17 -0.11
C ALA A 88 -7.39 5.22 0.51
N GLU A 89 -6.68 4.85 1.58
CA GLU A 89 -5.58 5.64 2.15
C GLU A 89 -4.29 4.85 2.00
N LEU A 90 -3.41 5.30 1.09
CA LEU A 90 -2.17 4.63 0.72
C LEU A 90 -1.01 5.60 0.70
N ASN A 91 0.21 5.11 0.96
CA ASN A 91 1.42 5.89 0.75
C ASN A 91 1.75 6.04 -0.75
N CYS A 92 2.67 6.95 -1.10
CA CYS A 92 3.04 7.21 -2.49
C CYS A 92 3.49 5.94 -3.24
N PRO A 93 4.42 5.10 -2.74
CA PRO A 93 4.83 3.88 -3.42
C PRO A 93 3.69 2.89 -3.68
N MET A 94 2.80 2.71 -2.70
CA MET A 94 1.68 1.79 -2.84
C MET A 94 0.64 2.29 -3.84
N THR A 95 0.36 3.61 -3.83
CA THR A 95 -0.51 4.25 -4.83
C THR A 95 0.02 4.03 -6.25
N ALA A 96 1.33 4.24 -6.46
CA ALA A 96 1.97 3.99 -7.75
C ALA A 96 1.94 2.52 -8.17
N ALA A 97 2.13 1.60 -7.21
CA ALA A 97 2.09 0.17 -7.47
C ALA A 97 0.70 -0.32 -7.88
N VAL A 98 -0.37 0.20 -7.27
CA VAL A 98 -1.75 -0.15 -7.66
C VAL A 98 -2.06 0.36 -9.06
N GLU A 99 -1.67 1.59 -9.41
CA GLU A 99 -1.83 2.13 -10.77
C GLU A 99 -1.10 1.27 -11.82
N ASP A 100 0.15 0.88 -11.53
CA ASP A 100 0.95 0.01 -12.38
C ASP A 100 0.34 -1.40 -12.50
N TRP A 101 -0.20 -1.94 -11.41
CA TRP A 101 -0.89 -3.23 -11.37
C TRP A 101 -2.17 -3.21 -12.22
N LEU A 102 -2.99 -2.18 -12.13
CA LEU A 102 -4.15 -2.02 -12.97
C LEU A 102 -3.77 -2.01 -14.44
N THR A 103 -2.77 -1.24 -14.80
CA THR A 103 -2.33 -1.06 -16.19
C THR A 103 -1.69 -2.32 -16.78
N ARG A 104 -0.86 -3.01 -16.01
CA ARG A 104 -0.02 -4.11 -16.53
C ARG A 104 -0.55 -5.50 -16.27
N VAL A 105 -1.43 -5.65 -15.26
CA VAL A 105 -1.96 -6.95 -14.86
C VAL A 105 -3.47 -7.02 -15.05
N VAL A 106 -4.24 -6.16 -14.36
CA VAL A 106 -5.69 -6.30 -14.31
C VAL A 106 -6.33 -6.03 -15.67
N GLN A 107 -6.04 -4.89 -16.29
CA GLN A 107 -6.68 -4.50 -17.55
C GLN A 107 -6.34 -5.44 -18.71
N PRO A 108 -5.06 -5.86 -18.92
CA PRO A 108 -4.74 -6.83 -19.95
C PRO A 108 -5.40 -8.20 -19.71
N THR A 109 -5.46 -8.64 -18.45
CA THR A 109 -6.12 -9.90 -18.11
C THR A 109 -7.64 -9.81 -18.37
N ALA A 110 -8.29 -8.73 -17.95
CA ALA A 110 -9.69 -8.49 -18.22
C ALA A 110 -9.99 -8.46 -19.73
N GLN A 111 -9.17 -7.76 -20.49
CA GLN A 111 -9.29 -7.73 -21.94
C GLN A 111 -9.14 -9.12 -22.58
N THR A 112 -8.21 -9.94 -22.08
CA THR A 112 -7.97 -11.29 -22.62
C THR A 112 -9.15 -12.23 -22.35
N PHE A 113 -9.72 -12.21 -21.12
CA PHE A 113 -10.76 -13.17 -20.72
C PHE A 113 -12.17 -12.71 -21.10
N TYR A 114 -12.42 -11.39 -21.13
CA TYR A 114 -13.76 -10.83 -21.28
C TYR A 114 -13.91 -9.85 -22.44
N GLY A 115 -12.82 -9.43 -23.09
CA GLY A 115 -12.85 -8.36 -24.10
C GLY A 115 -13.32 -7.02 -23.53
N GLN A 116 -13.24 -6.82 -22.23
CA GLN A 116 -13.76 -5.66 -21.51
C GLN A 116 -12.73 -5.10 -20.54
N LYS A 117 -13.01 -3.89 -20.04
CA LYS A 117 -12.23 -3.24 -19.00
C LYS A 117 -12.84 -3.47 -17.63
N VAL A 118 -11.99 -3.55 -16.62
CA VAL A 118 -12.37 -3.34 -15.23
C VAL A 118 -12.54 -1.85 -15.00
N ILE A 119 -13.69 -1.46 -14.47
CA ILE A 119 -14.06 -0.07 -14.15
C ILE A 119 -14.19 0.19 -12.65
N GLY A 120 -14.04 -0.82 -11.81
CA GLY A 120 -14.11 -0.66 -10.36
C GLY A 120 -13.38 -1.77 -9.61
N LEU A 121 -12.87 -1.41 -8.42
CA LEU A 121 -12.29 -2.32 -7.44
C LEU A 121 -13.15 -2.33 -6.18
N LYS A 122 -13.51 -3.52 -5.71
CA LYS A 122 -14.04 -3.73 -4.37
C LYS A 122 -12.86 -3.83 -3.40
N LEU A 123 -12.74 -2.88 -2.47
CA LEU A 123 -11.73 -2.90 -1.43
C LEU A 123 -12.31 -3.51 -0.15
N LEU A 124 -11.46 -4.20 0.63
CA LEU A 124 -11.79 -4.73 1.95
C LEU A 124 -10.88 -4.14 3.04
N GLY A 125 -9.80 -3.48 2.68
CA GLY A 125 -8.92 -2.82 3.62
C GLY A 125 -7.77 -2.07 2.96
N THR A 126 -7.38 -0.95 3.59
CA THR A 126 -6.20 -0.14 3.25
C THR A 126 -5.44 0.22 4.53
N TYR A 127 -5.48 1.46 5.00
CA TYR A 127 -4.83 1.85 6.25
C TYR A 127 -5.53 1.27 7.48
N ASN A 128 -4.76 0.54 8.30
CA ASN A 128 -5.22 0.04 9.59
C ASN A 128 -4.02 -0.18 10.52
N CYS A 129 -3.90 0.66 11.56
CA CYS A 129 -2.81 0.59 12.54
C CYS A 129 -2.98 -0.64 13.47
N ARG A 130 -2.46 -1.79 13.07
CA ARG A 130 -2.57 -3.06 13.79
C ARG A 130 -1.37 -3.98 13.55
N SER A 131 -1.15 -4.91 14.44
CA SER A 131 -0.22 -6.02 14.20
C SER A 131 -0.81 -7.06 13.24
N ILE A 132 0.07 -7.84 12.61
CA ILE A 132 -0.33 -9.05 11.89
C ILE A 132 -0.95 -10.01 12.91
N ALA A 133 -2.06 -10.63 12.53
CA ALA A 133 -2.79 -11.56 13.39
C ALA A 133 -1.86 -12.61 14.02
N ARG A 134 -1.98 -12.80 15.33
CA ARG A 134 -1.19 -13.78 16.12
C ARG A 134 0.32 -13.51 16.17
N THR A 135 0.77 -12.29 15.85
CA THR A 135 2.18 -11.87 15.94
C THR A 135 2.33 -10.50 16.62
N SER A 136 3.56 -10.14 17.00
CA SER A 136 3.92 -8.79 17.46
C SER A 136 4.40 -7.87 16.32
N TYR A 137 4.51 -8.38 15.09
CA TYR A 137 4.95 -7.58 13.95
C TYR A 137 3.82 -6.72 13.41
N MET A 138 4.13 -5.46 13.11
CA MET A 138 3.17 -4.55 12.50
C MET A 138 2.83 -4.98 11.08
N SER A 139 1.55 -4.89 10.72
CA SER A 139 1.07 -5.13 9.36
C SER A 139 1.54 -4.03 8.40
N GLU A 140 1.70 -4.34 7.12
CA GLU A 140 1.98 -3.34 6.09
C GLU A 140 0.80 -2.35 5.91
N HIS A 141 -0.42 -2.73 6.26
CA HIS A 141 -1.56 -1.81 6.38
C HIS A 141 -1.29 -0.67 7.37
N SER A 142 -0.52 -0.92 8.43
CA SER A 142 -0.15 0.09 9.41
C SER A 142 0.71 1.21 8.84
N TYR A 143 1.33 0.98 7.70
CA TYR A 143 2.21 1.92 6.99
C TYR A 143 1.61 2.42 5.68
N MET A 144 0.29 2.25 5.47
CA MET A 144 -0.39 2.57 4.21
C MET A 144 0.27 1.91 2.98
N ASN A 145 0.92 0.76 3.21
CA ASN A 145 1.77 0.04 2.26
C ASN A 145 1.16 -1.28 1.81
N ALA A 146 -0.15 -1.45 2.00
CA ALA A 146 -0.92 -2.63 1.61
C ALA A 146 -2.35 -2.27 1.20
N VAL A 147 -2.95 -3.12 0.36
CA VAL A 147 -4.35 -3.08 -0.03
C VAL A 147 -4.93 -4.48 -0.09
N ASP A 148 -6.16 -4.62 0.42
CA ASP A 148 -6.96 -5.85 0.33
C ASP A 148 -8.04 -5.65 -0.75
N VAL A 149 -7.95 -6.44 -1.84
CA VAL A 149 -8.87 -6.36 -2.98
C VAL A 149 -9.82 -7.55 -2.95
N GLY A 150 -11.11 -7.28 -2.76
CA GLY A 150 -12.16 -8.29 -2.66
C GLY A 150 -12.86 -8.60 -4.00
N GLY A 151 -12.67 -7.79 -5.05
CA GLY A 151 -13.32 -8.04 -6.34
C GLY A 151 -13.13 -6.95 -7.38
N PHE A 152 -13.75 -7.19 -8.54
CA PHE A 152 -13.60 -6.39 -9.75
C PHE A 152 -14.97 -6.15 -10.39
N ARG A 153 -15.26 -4.91 -10.76
CA ARG A 153 -16.43 -4.53 -11.57
C ARG A 153 -16.02 -4.31 -13.00
N PHE A 154 -16.77 -4.90 -13.93
CA PHE A 154 -16.54 -4.78 -15.36
C PHE A 154 -17.45 -3.73 -16.01
N ALA A 155 -17.08 -3.29 -17.23
CA ALA A 155 -17.77 -2.23 -17.94
C ALA A 155 -19.23 -2.56 -18.32
N ASP A 156 -19.60 -3.83 -18.43
CA ASP A 156 -20.97 -4.30 -18.66
C ASP A 156 -21.81 -4.40 -17.38
N GLY A 157 -21.21 -4.06 -16.22
CA GLY A 157 -21.85 -4.05 -14.91
C GLY A 157 -21.78 -5.36 -14.13
N HIS A 158 -21.18 -6.44 -14.68
CA HIS A 158 -21.00 -7.63 -13.87
C HIS A 158 -19.83 -7.50 -12.90
N ASP A 159 -19.94 -8.16 -11.75
CA ASP A 159 -18.93 -8.18 -10.70
C ASP A 159 -18.35 -9.58 -10.54
N ILE A 160 -17.02 -9.65 -10.41
CA ILE A 160 -16.30 -10.84 -9.94
C ILE A 160 -15.83 -10.57 -8.51
N VAL A 161 -16.38 -11.33 -7.56
CA VAL A 161 -16.09 -11.22 -6.12
C VAL A 161 -15.27 -12.41 -5.67
N ILE A 162 -14.08 -12.20 -5.10
CA ILE A 162 -13.13 -13.26 -4.78
C ILE A 162 -13.74 -14.31 -3.85
N ALA A 163 -14.43 -13.89 -2.79
CA ALA A 163 -15.09 -14.81 -1.85
C ALA A 163 -16.06 -15.79 -2.53
N ARG A 164 -16.85 -15.29 -3.48
CA ARG A 164 -17.88 -16.07 -4.18
C ARG A 164 -17.28 -16.88 -5.34
N ASP A 165 -16.35 -16.28 -6.06
CA ASP A 165 -15.99 -16.69 -7.41
C ASP A 165 -14.65 -17.43 -7.49
N TRP A 166 -13.89 -17.50 -6.39
CA TRP A 166 -12.61 -18.20 -6.35
C TRP A 166 -12.68 -19.65 -6.82
N ASN A 167 -13.74 -20.34 -6.44
CA ASN A 167 -14.04 -21.70 -6.84
C ASN A 167 -15.28 -21.80 -7.77
N SER A 168 -15.58 -20.73 -8.53
CA SER A 168 -16.68 -20.67 -9.47
C SER A 168 -16.72 -21.93 -10.38
N PRO A 169 -17.89 -22.47 -10.74
CA PRO A 169 -18.02 -23.52 -11.76
C PRO A 169 -17.54 -23.03 -13.13
N ASP A 170 -17.63 -21.72 -13.42
CA ASP A 170 -17.13 -21.14 -14.65
C ASP A 170 -15.59 -21.11 -14.67
N PRO A 171 -14.94 -21.81 -15.61
CA PRO A 171 -13.50 -21.83 -15.72
C PRO A 171 -12.92 -20.46 -16.10
N THR A 172 -13.64 -19.62 -16.81
CA THR A 172 -13.19 -18.28 -17.23
C THR A 172 -12.98 -17.39 -16.01
N ILE A 173 -13.96 -17.37 -15.11
CA ILE A 173 -13.89 -16.63 -13.84
C ILE A 173 -12.72 -17.11 -12.99
N ARG A 174 -12.61 -18.44 -12.81
CA ARG A 174 -11.49 -19.00 -12.03
C ARG A 174 -10.14 -18.64 -12.62
N GLN A 175 -9.96 -18.77 -13.93
CA GLN A 175 -8.70 -18.47 -14.60
C GLN A 175 -8.36 -16.98 -14.50
N PHE A 176 -9.34 -16.10 -14.71
CA PHE A 176 -9.15 -14.66 -14.53
C PHE A 176 -8.57 -14.35 -13.14
N LEU A 177 -9.22 -14.83 -12.07
CA LEU A 177 -8.77 -14.59 -10.69
C LEU A 177 -7.38 -15.18 -10.43
N ARG A 178 -7.13 -16.41 -10.92
CA ARG A 178 -5.82 -17.07 -10.74
C ARG A 178 -4.70 -16.32 -11.45
N VAL A 179 -4.92 -15.88 -12.69
CA VAL A 179 -3.93 -15.11 -13.46
C VAL A 179 -3.67 -13.75 -12.80
N VAL A 180 -4.71 -13.01 -12.41
CA VAL A 180 -4.54 -11.74 -11.72
C VAL A 180 -3.73 -11.94 -10.44
N GLY A 181 -4.06 -12.95 -9.62
CA GLY A 181 -3.34 -13.24 -8.38
C GLY A 181 -1.87 -13.58 -8.59
N ASP A 182 -1.53 -14.43 -9.57
CA ASP A 182 -0.15 -14.82 -9.82
C ASP A 182 0.68 -13.70 -10.47
N GLU A 183 0.10 -13.00 -11.46
CA GLU A 183 0.79 -11.91 -12.16
C GLU A 183 0.99 -10.67 -11.26
N SER A 184 0.17 -10.49 -10.21
CA SER A 184 0.38 -9.46 -9.18
C SER A 184 1.77 -9.53 -8.55
N CYS A 185 2.41 -10.71 -8.52
CA CYS A 185 3.77 -10.90 -8.06
C CYS A 185 4.85 -10.21 -8.90
N GLN A 186 4.52 -9.70 -10.09
CA GLN A 186 5.43 -8.87 -10.87
C GLN A 186 5.58 -7.48 -10.26
N ILE A 187 4.57 -7.00 -9.54
CA ILE A 187 4.48 -5.66 -8.98
C ILE A 187 4.74 -5.68 -7.47
N PHE A 188 3.98 -6.51 -6.73
CA PHE A 188 4.00 -6.52 -5.27
C PHE A 188 5.04 -7.48 -4.68
N ASN A 189 5.53 -7.17 -3.50
CA ASN A 189 6.50 -7.99 -2.77
C ASN A 189 5.83 -9.12 -1.98
N THR A 190 4.57 -8.91 -1.57
CA THR A 190 3.71 -9.94 -0.99
C THR A 190 2.40 -9.95 -1.76
N VAL A 191 1.98 -11.14 -2.17
CA VAL A 191 0.67 -11.42 -2.76
C VAL A 191 0.12 -12.65 -2.08
N LEU A 192 -0.96 -12.50 -1.31
CA LEU A 192 -1.66 -13.59 -0.64
C LEU A 192 -3.09 -13.65 -1.19
N GLY A 193 -3.60 -14.83 -1.35
CA GLY A 193 -4.95 -15.06 -1.86
C GLY A 193 -5.64 -16.22 -1.14
N PRO A 194 -6.84 -16.62 -1.57
CA PRO A 194 -7.68 -17.57 -0.85
C PRO A 194 -7.05 -18.95 -0.57
N ASP A 195 -6.10 -19.39 -1.39
CA ASP A 195 -5.42 -20.68 -1.18
C ASP A 195 -4.25 -20.57 -0.19
N TYR A 196 -3.91 -19.37 0.31
CA TYR A 196 -2.82 -19.20 1.27
C TYR A 196 -3.24 -19.65 2.68
N ASN A 197 -4.32 -19.08 3.21
CA ASN A 197 -4.90 -19.45 4.51
C ASN A 197 -6.33 -18.87 4.65
N SER A 198 -7.00 -19.22 5.76
CA SER A 198 -8.37 -18.76 6.03
C SER A 198 -8.51 -17.24 6.20
N ASP A 199 -7.46 -16.53 6.61
CA ASP A 199 -7.54 -15.07 6.81
C ASP A 199 -7.60 -14.32 5.47
N HIS A 200 -7.32 -14.99 4.34
CA HIS A 200 -7.30 -14.42 2.99
C HIS A 200 -8.34 -15.06 2.06
N TYR A 201 -9.35 -15.76 2.61
CA TYR A 201 -10.32 -16.52 1.81
C TYR A 201 -11.15 -15.66 0.83
N ASN A 202 -11.26 -14.37 1.09
CA ASN A 202 -12.17 -13.46 0.40
C ASN A 202 -11.46 -12.30 -0.34
N HIS A 203 -10.12 -12.26 -0.38
CA HIS A 203 -9.40 -11.15 -0.99
C HIS A 203 -8.01 -11.52 -1.46
N PHE A 204 -7.42 -10.65 -2.28
CA PHE A 204 -5.98 -10.55 -2.47
C PHE A 204 -5.41 -9.51 -1.51
N HIS A 205 -4.53 -9.93 -0.63
CA HIS A 205 -3.66 -9.01 0.11
C HIS A 205 -2.42 -8.72 -0.73
N LEU A 206 -2.20 -7.44 -1.03
CA LEU A 206 -1.10 -6.95 -1.87
C LEU A 206 -0.28 -5.95 -1.06
N ASP A 207 1.05 -6.15 -0.94
CA ASP A 207 1.92 -5.24 -0.21
C ASP A 207 3.32 -5.08 -0.82
N LEU A 208 4.03 -4.04 -0.39
CA LEU A 208 5.40 -3.70 -0.77
C LEU A 208 6.42 -3.94 0.35
N ALA A 209 6.18 -4.90 1.25
CA ALA A 209 7.10 -5.22 2.34
C ALA A 209 8.54 -5.43 1.86
N ALA A 210 9.51 -4.68 2.38
CA ALA A 210 10.90 -4.85 2.04
C ALA A 210 11.54 -5.99 2.84
N ARG A 211 12.18 -6.92 2.15
CA ARG A 211 12.89 -8.09 2.72
C ARG A 211 14.37 -8.05 2.36
N PHE A 212 15.10 -7.07 2.90
CA PHE A 212 16.50 -6.76 2.55
C PHE A 212 17.46 -7.96 2.67
N ARG A 213 17.22 -8.90 3.60
CA ARG A 213 18.10 -10.06 3.78
C ARG A 213 17.91 -11.15 2.73
N THR A 214 16.71 -11.32 2.23
CA THR A 214 16.39 -12.47 1.37
C THR A 214 16.03 -12.06 -0.04
N HIS A 215 15.62 -10.82 -0.25
CA HIS A 215 15.06 -10.28 -1.49
C HIS A 215 13.91 -11.14 -2.08
N LYS A 216 13.32 -12.00 -1.24
CA LYS A 216 12.27 -12.93 -1.67
C LYS A 216 10.91 -12.26 -1.66
N ARG A 217 10.20 -12.39 -2.75
CA ARG A 217 8.76 -12.12 -2.81
C ARG A 217 7.98 -13.29 -2.23
N VAL A 218 6.82 -12.99 -1.63
CA VAL A 218 5.87 -14.00 -1.17
C VAL A 218 4.71 -14.02 -2.13
N CYS A 219 4.70 -15.00 -3.04
CA CYS A 219 3.75 -15.12 -4.12
C CYS A 219 2.82 -16.32 -3.87
N LYS A 220 1.67 -16.07 -3.28
CA LYS A 220 0.64 -17.06 -2.90
C LYS A 220 -0.76 -16.57 -3.32
N GLY A 221 -0.85 -15.72 -4.37
CA GLY A 221 -2.07 -15.10 -4.81
C GLY A 221 -2.94 -16.00 -5.68
N GLY A 222 -2.41 -16.54 -6.78
CA GLY A 222 -3.20 -17.22 -7.81
C GLY A 222 -3.19 -18.74 -7.77
N GLY A 223 -2.10 -19.33 -7.26
CA GLY A 223 -1.96 -20.79 -7.19
C GLY A 223 -1.76 -21.49 -8.54
N LEU A 224 -1.51 -20.76 -9.64
CA LEU A 224 -1.25 -21.35 -10.96
C LEU A 224 0.12 -22.02 -11.06
N LYS A 225 1.04 -21.64 -10.20
CA LYS A 225 2.38 -22.25 -10.14
C LYS A 225 2.40 -23.61 -9.43
N ASP A 226 1.23 -24.09 -9.01
CA ASP A 226 1.08 -25.45 -8.50
C ASP A 226 0.93 -26.41 -9.71
N PRO A 227 1.92 -27.28 -9.97
CA PRO A 227 1.89 -28.23 -11.09
C PRO A 227 0.69 -29.18 -11.06
N GLN A 228 0.02 -29.33 -9.94
CA GLN A 228 -1.13 -30.22 -9.75
C GLN A 228 -2.46 -29.60 -10.21
N ARG A 229 -2.52 -28.29 -10.46
CA ARG A 229 -3.77 -27.61 -10.82
C ARG A 229 -4.08 -27.52 -12.32
N GLY A 230 -3.15 -27.94 -13.18
CA GLY A 230 -3.42 -28.13 -14.63
C GLY A 230 -3.73 -26.89 -15.45
N TYR A 231 -3.37 -25.69 -14.97
CA TYR A 231 -3.57 -24.45 -15.71
C TYR A 231 -2.31 -24.04 -16.47
N SER A 232 -2.45 -23.83 -17.78
CA SER A 232 -1.41 -23.17 -18.57
C SER A 232 -1.65 -21.65 -18.52
N LEU A 233 -0.65 -20.88 -18.10
CA LEU A 233 -0.71 -19.43 -18.20
C LEU A 233 -0.83 -19.02 -19.66
N PRO A 234 -1.73 -18.10 -20.04
CA PRO A 234 -1.63 -17.43 -21.31
C PRO A 234 -0.26 -16.74 -21.37
N VAL A 235 0.50 -16.98 -22.44
CA VAL A 235 1.81 -16.35 -22.60
C VAL A 235 1.59 -14.87 -22.92
N PHE A 236 1.68 -14.03 -21.92
CA PHE A 236 1.75 -12.59 -22.13
C PHE A 236 3.15 -12.27 -22.67
N THR A 237 3.26 -12.09 -23.99
CA THR A 237 4.50 -11.63 -24.64
C THR A 237 4.68 -10.12 -24.46
N SER A 238 4.56 -9.63 -23.23
CA SER A 238 4.85 -8.23 -22.95
C SER A 238 6.32 -8.10 -22.54
N SER A 239 7.15 -7.73 -23.51
CA SER A 239 8.57 -7.40 -23.32
C SER A 239 8.79 -6.06 -22.61
N ILE A 240 7.93 -5.71 -21.67
CA ILE A 240 8.09 -4.50 -20.87
C ILE A 240 8.93 -4.86 -19.65
N LYS A 241 10.23 -4.59 -19.74
CA LYS A 241 11.12 -4.65 -18.56
C LYS A 241 10.60 -3.67 -17.51
N PRO A 242 10.48 -4.08 -16.22
CA PRO A 242 10.10 -3.17 -15.15
C PRO A 242 11.08 -1.99 -15.10
N LYS A 243 10.59 -0.78 -15.29
CA LYS A 243 11.38 0.46 -15.10
C LYS A 243 11.21 0.95 -13.65
N MET A 244 11.35 0.03 -12.71
CA MET A 244 11.66 0.46 -11.34
C MET A 244 13.18 0.47 -11.21
N PRO A 245 13.80 1.57 -10.80
CA PRO A 245 15.21 1.54 -10.44
C PRO A 245 15.39 0.50 -9.34
N PRO A 246 16.48 -0.31 -9.37
CA PRO A 246 16.78 -1.17 -8.24
C PRO A 246 16.86 -0.30 -7.00
N PHE A 247 16.16 -0.69 -5.93
CA PHE A 247 16.35 -0.07 -4.62
C PHE A 247 17.84 -0.10 -4.33
N GLY A 248 18.45 1.09 -4.22
CA GLY A 248 19.89 1.23 -4.10
C GLY A 248 20.40 0.34 -2.98
N THR A 249 21.39 -0.47 -3.29
CA THR A 249 22.30 -1.06 -2.31
C THR A 249 22.85 0.13 -1.54
N GLY A 250 22.51 0.23 -0.22
CA GLY A 250 22.93 1.34 0.63
C GLY A 250 24.45 1.43 0.70
N GLU A 251 25.00 2.28 -0.13
CA GLU A 251 26.30 2.90 0.00
C GLU A 251 26.05 4.40 -0.02
N ASP A 252 26.61 5.07 0.97
CA ASP A 252 26.50 6.47 1.32
C ASP A 252 26.42 7.44 0.12
N GLN A 253 25.21 7.92 -0.17
CA GLN A 253 25.04 9.13 -0.96
C GLN A 253 24.71 10.28 0.00
N PRO A 254 25.44 11.40 -0.04
CA PRO A 254 25.14 12.55 0.81
C PRO A 254 23.77 13.13 0.45
N MET A 255 22.98 13.43 1.49
CA MET A 255 21.65 14.05 1.35
C MET A 255 21.74 15.36 0.54
N PRO A 256 20.82 15.61 -0.40
CA PRO A 256 20.70 16.93 -1.00
C PRO A 256 20.26 17.96 0.05
N PRO A 257 20.71 19.22 -0.06
CA PRO A 257 20.38 20.28 0.90
C PRO A 257 18.86 20.56 0.93
N PRO A 258 18.30 21.01 2.06
CA PRO A 258 16.88 21.29 2.19
C PRO A 258 16.46 22.38 1.23
N ILE A 259 15.35 22.13 0.52
CA ILE A 259 14.74 23.11 -0.40
C ILE A 259 14.18 24.27 0.43
N ALA A 260 14.65 25.48 0.16
CA ALA A 260 14.14 26.69 0.79
C ALA A 260 12.65 26.88 0.48
N SER A 261 11.85 27.10 1.52
CA SER A 261 10.43 27.39 1.46
C SER A 261 10.16 28.70 0.69
N GLY A 262 9.80 28.56 -0.58
CA GLY A 262 9.29 29.68 -1.38
C GLY A 262 7.83 29.96 -1.04
N THR A 263 7.57 31.13 -0.48
CA THR A 263 6.23 31.69 -0.27
C THR A 263 5.62 32.07 -1.62
N GLY A 264 4.87 31.16 -2.23
CA GLY A 264 4.06 31.43 -3.43
C GLY A 264 2.61 31.68 -3.04
N SER A 265 2.12 32.89 -3.31
CA SER A 265 0.73 33.31 -3.10
C SER A 265 -0.23 32.51 -3.97
N LEU A 266 -1.20 31.84 -3.34
CA LEU A 266 -2.27 31.11 -4.02
C LEU A 266 -3.40 32.09 -4.39
N THR A 267 -3.68 32.22 -5.68
CA THR A 267 -4.90 32.85 -6.19
C THR A 267 -6.07 31.85 -6.13
N PRO A 268 -7.29 32.28 -5.71
CA PRO A 268 -8.44 31.39 -5.63
C PRO A 268 -9.00 31.03 -7.00
N LEU A 269 -9.34 29.74 -7.20
CA LEU A 269 -10.08 29.23 -8.36
C LEU A 269 -11.58 29.55 -8.24
N PRO A 270 -12.29 29.79 -9.36
CA PRO A 270 -13.72 30.07 -9.35
C PRO A 270 -14.54 28.79 -9.07
N PRO A 271 -15.77 28.91 -8.55
CA PRO A 271 -16.62 27.79 -8.19
C PRO A 271 -17.20 27.10 -9.44
N THR A 272 -16.96 25.79 -9.57
CA THR A 272 -17.63 24.96 -10.56
C THR A 272 -18.90 24.35 -9.97
N ALA A 273 -19.94 24.36 -10.81
CA ALA A 273 -21.32 23.97 -10.49
C ALA A 273 -21.43 22.49 -10.08
N SER A 274 -22.20 22.27 -9.01
CA SER A 274 -22.70 21.02 -8.52
C SER A 274 -23.61 20.31 -9.54
N GLY A 275 -23.25 19.07 -9.90
CA GLY A 275 -24.11 18.11 -10.56
C GLY A 275 -23.94 16.77 -9.88
N TYR A 276 -24.71 16.51 -8.83
CA TYR A 276 -24.81 15.20 -8.20
C TYR A 276 -25.58 14.25 -9.11
N ALA A 277 -24.92 13.25 -9.66
CA ALA A 277 -25.59 12.07 -10.22
C ALA A 277 -25.61 10.97 -9.14
N SER A 278 -26.78 10.37 -9.01
CA SER A 278 -27.25 9.45 -8.00
C SER A 278 -26.34 8.25 -7.77
N GLN A 279 -26.12 7.96 -6.48
CA GLN A 279 -25.57 6.71 -5.95
C GLN A 279 -26.50 5.55 -6.34
N THR A 280 -25.96 4.56 -7.04
CA THR A 280 -26.53 3.21 -7.07
C THR A 280 -25.80 2.40 -6.00
N GLU A 281 -26.53 2.03 -4.97
CA GLU A 281 -26.09 1.27 -3.81
C GLU A 281 -25.54 -0.09 -4.21
N PHE A 282 -24.35 -0.40 -3.64
CA PHE A 282 -23.78 -1.73 -3.58
C PHE A 282 -24.42 -2.45 -2.39
N GLU A 283 -25.64 -2.92 -2.52
CA GLU A 283 -26.22 -3.81 -1.51
C GLU A 283 -25.66 -5.23 -1.67
N GLY A 284 -24.86 -5.62 -0.69
CA GLY A 284 -24.44 -7.00 -0.43
C GLY A 284 -24.28 -7.13 1.07
N GLU A 285 -25.30 -7.68 1.70
CA GLU A 285 -25.41 -7.90 3.13
C GLU A 285 -24.19 -8.66 3.67
N ALA A 286 -23.56 -8.09 4.71
CA ALA A 286 -22.72 -8.83 5.63
C ALA A 286 -23.65 -9.45 6.67
N GLU A 287 -23.96 -10.73 6.56
CA GLU A 287 -24.54 -11.50 7.67
C GLU A 287 -23.44 -11.73 8.70
N ASP A 288 -23.64 -11.12 9.88
CA ASP A 288 -23.03 -11.52 11.15
C ASP A 288 -23.47 -12.96 11.46
N ASP A 289 -22.49 -13.86 11.61
CA ASP A 289 -22.69 -15.10 12.36
C ASP A 289 -21.51 -15.36 13.30
N HIS A 290 -21.91 -15.64 14.55
CA HIS A 290 -21.22 -15.85 15.82
C HIS A 290 -19.99 -16.77 15.83
#